data_4296990312fa4bfbb6b9bff329e03960
#
_entry.id   4296990312fa4bfbb6b9bff329e03960
#
_cell.length_a   1.000
_cell.length_b   1.000
_cell.length_c   1.000
_cell.angle_alpha   90.00
_cell.angle_beta   90.00
_cell.angle_gamma   90.00
#
_symmetry.space_group_name_H-M   'P 1'
#
loop_
_entity.id
_entity.type
_entity.pdbx_description
1 polymer ?
#
loop_
_entity_poly.entity_id
_entity_poly.type
_entity_poly.pdbx_seq_one_letter_code
_entity_poly.pdbx_strand_id
1 'polypeptide(L)'
;MGYPAVLHDPVSGATRRVTVTWDSALQGALRVDDGNSTPRDVAAADLSLSRGGWSGDAINFSWQHQGKMWAITVDDQQAIAQLAKELPPNFSGQIIAWQKQSKRSEHWTTAALSFFGLLALLPVLLLIVLFMMRDRILDAVIAKMPTSIDAQIGDLLHAQILQSKELVKEGPAVEAVRAVGQRFIAHLPKQDFNFRFEVVNDKSVNAFAAPGGVIVVHTGLLAKAASVDQLTGVLGHEVTHVTRRHSLRQIVYDLGLTTTLQWLLGVPDGVADTIAGAVADLSGLEFSREQEAEADRGGVELLQKARLPATGLKSFFEELARDKGQVPTFLSTHPADAQRSATLQRLIAEREPWEIEPLVIDWEAVRRDAGERMKKQQGCEAEKERMGVVALRIRSTTLRANGT
;
A
#
# COMPACT_ATOMS: atom_id res chain seq x y z
N MET A 1 64.89 24.06 2.02
CA MET A 1 63.88 23.92 3.06
C MET A 1 63.82 22.44 3.46
N GLY A 2 63.74 22.12 4.76
CA GLY A 2 63.72 20.70 5.19
C GLY A 2 62.33 20.11 5.23
N TYR A 3 62.15 18.90 4.72
CA TYR A 3 60.88 18.19 4.62
C TYR A 3 60.87 16.98 5.55
N PRO A 4 59.79 16.73 6.31
CA PRO A 4 59.69 15.58 7.20
C PRO A 4 59.61 14.29 6.38
N ALA A 5 60.34 13.26 6.84
CA ALA A 5 60.37 11.96 6.20
C ALA A 5 60.64 10.85 7.22
N VAL A 6 60.45 9.61 6.82
CA VAL A 6 60.75 8.42 7.63
C VAL A 6 61.85 7.64 6.96
N LEU A 7 63.01 7.51 7.64
CA LEU A 7 64.14 6.69 7.22
C LEU A 7 63.90 5.25 7.66
N HIS A 8 64.02 4.30 6.75
CA HIS A 8 63.99 2.87 6.99
C HIS A 8 65.43 2.32 7.05
N ASP A 9 65.84 1.88 8.21
CA ASP A 9 67.14 1.28 8.43
C ASP A 9 67.15 -0.22 8.06
N PRO A 10 67.86 -0.64 7.03
CA PRO A 10 67.85 -2.04 6.59
C PRO A 10 68.70 -2.96 7.50
N VAL A 11 69.40 -2.43 8.50
CA VAL A 11 70.20 -3.20 9.43
C VAL A 11 69.42 -3.61 10.67
N SER A 12 68.71 -2.63 11.25
CA SER A 12 67.95 -2.83 12.48
C SER A 12 66.46 -3.09 12.22
N GLY A 13 65.95 -2.86 11.02
CA GLY A 13 64.52 -2.85 10.69
C GLY A 13 63.77 -1.68 11.29
N ALA A 14 64.44 -0.79 12.00
CA ALA A 14 63.81 0.34 12.67
C ALA A 14 63.51 1.48 11.71
N THR A 15 62.46 2.23 12.01
CA THR A 15 62.12 3.48 11.33
C THR A 15 62.47 4.67 12.20
N ARG A 16 63.02 5.74 11.59
CA ARG A 16 63.34 6.98 12.29
C ARG A 16 62.77 8.18 11.54
N ARG A 17 62.30 9.18 12.28
CA ARG A 17 61.96 10.47 11.67
C ARG A 17 63.21 11.22 11.33
N VAL A 18 63.26 11.75 10.11
CA VAL A 18 64.38 12.51 9.58
C VAL A 18 63.87 13.74 8.84
N THR A 19 64.76 14.68 8.61
CA THR A 19 64.48 15.81 7.74
C THR A 19 65.29 15.63 6.45
N VAL A 20 64.61 15.76 5.30
CA VAL A 20 65.24 15.68 4.00
C VAL A 20 65.24 17.04 3.33
N THR A 21 66.37 17.37 2.70
CA THR A 21 66.52 18.59 1.90
C THR A 21 67.20 18.25 0.60
N TRP A 22 66.79 18.92 -0.47
CA TRP A 22 67.50 18.85 -1.74
C TRP A 22 68.58 19.91 -1.80
N ASP A 23 69.84 19.52 -1.99
CA ASP A 23 70.97 20.43 -2.13
C ASP A 23 71.42 20.45 -3.58
N SER A 24 71.10 21.53 -4.29
CA SER A 24 71.55 21.77 -5.68
C SER A 24 73.00 22.17 -5.83
N ALA A 25 73.58 22.64 -4.74
CA ALA A 25 74.98 23.07 -4.76
C ALA A 25 75.97 21.88 -4.74
N LEU A 26 75.54 20.70 -4.24
CA LEU A 26 76.29 19.45 -4.19
C LEU A 26 76.04 18.56 -5.43
N GLN A 27 76.04 19.13 -6.63
CA GLN A 27 75.72 18.44 -7.89
C GLN A 27 74.37 17.72 -7.87
N GLY A 28 73.46 18.14 -6.98
CA GLY A 28 72.11 17.54 -6.73
C GLY A 28 72.24 16.32 -5.83
N ALA A 29 72.15 16.53 -4.54
CA ALA A 29 72.10 15.47 -3.53
C ALA A 29 70.90 15.61 -2.61
N LEU A 30 70.37 14.48 -2.19
CA LEU A 30 69.40 14.44 -1.13
C LEU A 30 70.11 14.35 0.21
N ARG A 31 70.02 15.43 1.00
CA ARG A 31 70.55 15.47 2.36
C ARG A 31 69.56 14.92 3.34
N VAL A 32 69.98 13.93 4.12
CA VAL A 32 69.17 13.24 5.16
C VAL A 32 69.78 13.60 6.50
N ASP A 33 68.98 14.26 7.35
CA ASP A 33 69.37 14.68 8.69
C ASP A 33 68.48 14.03 9.74
N ASP A 34 69.05 13.25 10.64
CA ASP A 34 68.38 12.62 11.75
C ASP A 34 68.48 13.40 13.07
N GLY A 35 69.11 14.56 13.04
CA GLY A 35 69.35 15.46 14.18
C GLY A 35 70.36 14.97 15.22
N ASN A 36 70.82 13.73 15.10
CA ASN A 36 71.74 13.12 16.09
C ASN A 36 73.09 12.72 15.54
N SER A 37 73.25 12.65 14.23
CA SER A 37 74.44 12.26 13.55
C SER A 37 74.85 13.27 12.45
N THR A 38 76.03 13.12 11.86
CA THR A 38 76.43 13.93 10.69
C THR A 38 75.41 13.67 9.57
N PRO A 39 74.84 14.75 8.98
CA PRO A 39 73.92 14.62 7.86
C PRO A 39 74.54 13.79 6.71
N ARG A 40 73.70 12.90 6.13
CA ARG A 40 74.18 12.08 5.00
C ARG A 40 73.70 12.67 3.69
N ASP A 41 74.62 12.89 2.80
CA ASP A 41 74.31 13.36 1.45
C ASP A 41 74.29 12.15 0.49
N VAL A 42 73.22 11.99 -0.26
CA VAL A 42 73.02 10.91 -1.24
C VAL A 42 72.96 11.57 -2.63
N ALA A 43 73.83 11.23 -3.50
CA ALA A 43 73.88 11.83 -4.85
C ALA A 43 72.63 11.41 -5.66
N ALA A 44 72.16 12.31 -6.52
CA ALA A 44 70.99 12.04 -7.37
C ALA A 44 71.19 10.79 -8.26
N ALA A 45 72.40 10.49 -8.67
CA ALA A 45 72.72 9.32 -9.49
C ALA A 45 72.46 7.98 -8.78
N ASP A 46 72.58 7.99 -7.45
CA ASP A 46 72.41 6.80 -6.62
C ASP A 46 71.01 6.62 -6.11
N LEU A 47 70.12 7.61 -6.35
CA LEU A 47 68.71 7.61 -5.89
C LEU A 47 67.81 6.93 -6.89
N SER A 48 66.99 6.05 -6.38
CA SER A 48 65.82 5.50 -7.07
C SER A 48 64.53 6.03 -6.43
N LEU A 49 63.58 6.44 -7.26
CA LEU A 49 62.28 6.93 -6.82
C LEU A 49 61.18 5.89 -7.10
N SER A 50 60.36 5.60 -6.11
CA SER A 50 59.22 4.72 -6.25
C SER A 50 58.02 5.25 -5.49
N ARG A 51 56.81 4.75 -5.82
CA ARG A 51 55.61 5.03 -5.04
C ARG A 51 55.63 4.25 -3.72
N GLY A 52 55.21 4.90 -2.64
CA GLY A 52 55.08 4.33 -1.31
C GLY A 52 53.71 4.55 -0.72
N GLY A 53 53.49 3.97 0.48
CA GLY A 53 52.23 4.04 1.17
C GLY A 53 51.16 3.04 0.63
N TRP A 54 50.15 2.76 1.42
CA TRP A 54 49.07 1.83 1.06
C TRP A 54 48.23 2.29 -0.14
N SER A 55 47.99 3.61 -0.25
CA SER A 55 47.25 4.25 -1.33
C SER A 55 48.11 4.70 -2.50
N GLY A 56 49.45 4.54 -2.38
CA GLY A 56 50.42 5.05 -3.35
C GLY A 56 50.60 6.58 -3.30
N ASP A 57 50.22 7.20 -2.17
CA ASP A 57 50.27 8.65 -1.98
C ASP A 57 51.62 9.15 -1.47
N ALA A 58 52.43 8.27 -0.90
CA ALA A 58 53.77 8.56 -0.47
C ALA A 58 54.79 8.39 -1.60
N ILE A 59 55.95 9.02 -1.45
CA ILE A 59 57.12 8.79 -2.29
C ILE A 59 58.26 8.17 -1.48
N ASN A 60 58.91 7.19 -2.08
CA ASN A 60 60.09 6.54 -1.50
C ASN A 60 61.32 6.87 -2.34
N PHE A 61 62.32 7.43 -1.69
CA PHE A 61 63.70 7.51 -2.22
C PHE A 61 64.46 6.34 -1.66
N SER A 62 65.10 5.54 -2.50
CA SER A 62 65.96 4.43 -2.08
C SER A 62 67.32 4.51 -2.71
N TRP A 63 68.33 4.10 -1.97
CA TRP A 63 69.70 4.03 -2.43
C TRP A 63 70.50 2.88 -1.79
N GLN A 64 71.58 2.46 -2.42
CA GLN A 64 72.45 1.42 -1.89
C GLN A 64 73.62 2.03 -1.12
N HIS A 65 73.85 1.58 0.11
CA HIS A 65 74.96 1.97 0.91
C HIS A 65 75.53 0.78 1.67
N GLN A 66 76.89 0.52 1.51
CA GLN A 66 77.55 -0.64 2.12
C GLN A 66 76.81 -1.99 1.85
N GLY A 67 76.35 -2.18 0.63
CA GLY A 67 75.67 -3.41 0.21
C GLY A 67 74.26 -3.56 0.72
N LYS A 68 73.66 -2.57 1.43
CA LYS A 68 72.30 -2.54 1.96
C LYS A 68 71.47 -1.48 1.31
N MET A 69 70.14 -1.77 1.13
CA MET A 69 69.19 -0.83 0.54
C MET A 69 68.58 0.03 1.64
N TRP A 70 68.85 1.29 1.62
CA TRP A 70 68.26 2.31 2.48
C TRP A 70 67.08 2.92 1.77
N ALA A 71 66.05 3.33 2.52
CA ALA A 71 64.87 3.99 1.95
C ALA A 71 64.38 5.11 2.87
N ILE A 72 63.84 6.14 2.25
CA ILE A 72 63.12 7.23 2.93
C ILE A 72 61.74 7.35 2.33
N THR A 73 60.73 7.41 3.18
CA THR A 73 59.35 7.67 2.79
C THR A 73 58.97 9.10 3.17
N VAL A 74 58.47 9.86 2.21
CA VAL A 74 57.82 11.16 2.41
C VAL A 74 56.34 10.93 2.14
N ASP A 75 55.50 11.14 3.15
CA ASP A 75 54.04 10.89 3.10
C ASP A 75 53.22 12.19 3.17
N ASP A 76 53.83 13.30 3.56
CA ASP A 76 53.17 14.61 3.57
C ASP A 76 53.02 15.17 2.15
N GLN A 77 51.77 15.34 1.70
CA GLN A 77 51.43 15.80 0.35
C GLN A 77 51.97 17.21 0.05
N GLN A 78 52.01 18.09 1.07
CA GLN A 78 52.56 19.44 0.90
C GLN A 78 54.08 19.38 0.75
N ALA A 79 54.75 18.57 1.56
CA ALA A 79 56.18 18.31 1.48
C ALA A 79 56.57 17.71 0.11
N ILE A 80 55.79 16.72 -0.37
CA ILE A 80 56.00 16.11 -1.70
C ILE A 80 55.88 17.16 -2.81
N ALA A 81 54.82 18.01 -2.76
CA ALA A 81 54.58 19.03 -3.78
C ALA A 81 55.68 20.13 -3.81
N GLN A 82 56.24 20.46 -2.63
CA GLN A 82 57.34 21.44 -2.53
C GLN A 82 58.66 20.81 -2.93
N LEU A 83 58.98 19.61 -2.44
CA LEU A 83 60.19 18.88 -2.78
C LEU A 83 60.26 18.62 -4.30
N ALA A 84 59.13 18.29 -4.94
CA ALA A 84 59.07 18.10 -6.38
C ALA A 84 59.49 19.33 -7.20
N LYS A 85 59.42 20.56 -6.65
CA LYS A 85 59.83 21.76 -7.31
C LYS A 85 61.39 21.96 -7.24
N GLU A 86 62.03 21.38 -6.24
CA GLU A 86 63.45 21.48 -5.99
C GLU A 86 64.24 20.36 -6.66
N LEU A 87 63.55 19.21 -6.94
CA LEU A 87 64.12 18.02 -7.55
C LEU A 87 64.42 18.21 -9.05
N PRO A 88 65.42 17.50 -9.59
CA PRO A 88 65.69 17.48 -11.02
C PRO A 88 64.55 16.94 -11.86
N PRO A 89 64.43 17.29 -13.16
CA PRO A 89 63.28 16.97 -14.02
C PRO A 89 62.95 15.50 -14.10
N ASN A 90 63.91 14.60 -13.98
CA ASN A 90 63.71 13.15 -14.00
C ASN A 90 62.87 12.65 -12.78
N PHE A 91 63.04 13.22 -11.59
CA PHE A 91 62.26 12.90 -10.39
C PHE A 91 60.98 13.71 -10.31
N SER A 92 61.05 15.03 -10.53
CA SER A 92 59.87 15.89 -10.46
C SER A 92 58.81 15.50 -11.49
N GLY A 93 59.21 15.13 -12.71
CA GLY A 93 58.28 14.67 -13.74
C GLY A 93 57.55 13.38 -13.35
N GLN A 94 58.23 12.44 -12.69
CA GLN A 94 57.60 11.21 -12.18
C GLN A 94 56.57 11.51 -11.08
N ILE A 95 56.93 12.36 -10.12
CA ILE A 95 56.05 12.75 -9.00
C ILE A 95 54.79 13.44 -9.55
N ILE A 96 54.93 14.39 -10.46
CA ILE A 96 53.80 15.11 -11.07
C ILE A 96 52.89 14.15 -11.86
N ALA A 97 53.48 13.21 -12.61
CA ALA A 97 52.72 12.22 -13.35
C ALA A 97 51.89 11.32 -12.41
N TRP A 98 52.46 10.89 -11.29
CA TRP A 98 51.76 10.09 -10.29
C TRP A 98 50.66 10.85 -9.59
N GLN A 99 50.86 12.10 -9.21
CA GLN A 99 49.81 12.95 -8.60
C GLN A 99 48.64 13.18 -9.56
N LYS A 100 48.91 13.37 -10.86
CA LYS A 100 47.90 13.52 -11.88
C LYS A 100 47.07 12.23 -12.08
N GLN A 101 47.75 11.07 -12.02
CA GLN A 101 47.12 9.76 -12.15
C GLN A 101 46.22 9.43 -10.94
N SER A 102 46.68 9.76 -9.71
CA SER A 102 45.89 9.55 -8.48
C SER A 102 44.61 10.36 -8.51
N LYS A 103 44.65 11.65 -8.76
CA LYS A 103 43.46 12.52 -8.86
C LYS A 103 42.48 12.04 -9.92
N ARG A 104 42.93 11.53 -11.06
CA ARG A 104 42.07 11.00 -12.12
C ARG A 104 41.36 9.74 -11.68
N SER A 105 42.01 8.86 -10.91
CA SER A 105 41.41 7.64 -10.38
C SER A 105 40.26 7.93 -9.38
N GLU A 106 40.47 8.89 -8.48
CA GLU A 106 39.46 9.28 -7.48
C GLU A 106 38.18 9.83 -8.13
N HIS A 107 38.31 10.68 -9.16
CA HIS A 107 37.13 11.20 -9.89
C HIS A 107 36.36 10.11 -10.61
N TRP A 108 37.02 9.10 -11.16
CA TRP A 108 36.33 7.99 -11.83
C TRP A 108 35.61 7.07 -10.85
N THR A 109 36.20 6.79 -9.69
CA THR A 109 35.56 5.95 -8.66
C THR A 109 34.34 6.63 -8.05
N THR A 110 34.44 7.93 -7.73
CA THR A 110 33.28 8.68 -7.22
C THR A 110 32.16 8.82 -8.26
N ALA A 111 32.48 9.09 -9.51
CA ALA A 111 31.51 9.16 -10.60
C ALA A 111 30.82 7.80 -10.84
N ALA A 112 31.57 6.70 -10.82
CA ALA A 112 31.05 5.36 -10.97
C ALA A 112 30.11 5.00 -9.80
N LEU A 113 30.51 5.24 -8.56
CA LEU A 113 29.69 5.01 -7.37
C LEU A 113 28.40 5.82 -7.39
N SER A 114 28.47 7.09 -7.83
CA SER A 114 27.29 7.95 -7.97
C SER A 114 26.35 7.43 -9.06
N PHE A 115 26.89 6.99 -10.19
CA PHE A 115 26.11 6.42 -11.29
C PHE A 115 25.40 5.12 -10.88
N PHE A 116 26.11 4.19 -10.27
CA PHE A 116 25.52 2.92 -9.80
C PHE A 116 24.54 3.15 -8.63
N GLY A 117 24.81 4.11 -7.75
CA GLY A 117 23.89 4.52 -6.69
C GLY A 117 22.58 5.08 -7.26
N LEU A 118 22.66 5.96 -8.26
CA LEU A 118 21.48 6.49 -8.95
C LEU A 118 20.71 5.38 -9.68
N LEU A 119 21.44 4.48 -10.35
CA LEU A 119 20.83 3.34 -11.06
C LEU A 119 20.08 2.39 -10.10
N ALA A 120 20.60 2.18 -8.90
CA ALA A 120 19.96 1.37 -7.85
C ALA A 120 18.70 2.05 -7.26
N LEU A 121 18.62 3.38 -7.30
CA LEU A 121 17.44 4.12 -6.83
C LEU A 121 16.26 4.08 -7.83
N LEU A 122 16.53 3.89 -9.12
CA LEU A 122 15.49 3.87 -10.16
C LEU A 122 14.39 2.82 -9.91
N PRO A 123 14.69 1.54 -9.61
CA PRO A 123 13.66 0.53 -9.33
C PRO A 123 12.86 0.88 -8.07
N VAL A 124 13.49 1.44 -7.05
CA VAL A 124 12.82 1.89 -5.82
C VAL A 124 11.84 3.02 -6.14
N LEU A 125 12.28 4.01 -6.90
CA LEU A 125 11.41 5.11 -7.34
C LEU A 125 10.26 4.60 -8.20
N LEU A 126 10.53 3.67 -9.12
CA LEU A 126 9.49 3.03 -9.94
C LEU A 126 8.45 2.32 -9.06
N LEU A 127 8.89 1.56 -8.07
CA LEU A 127 7.99 0.88 -7.13
C LEU A 127 7.14 1.88 -6.33
N ILE A 128 7.73 2.98 -5.88
CA ILE A 128 6.99 4.06 -5.20
C ILE A 128 5.93 4.66 -6.13
N VAL A 129 6.29 4.96 -7.37
CA VAL A 129 5.35 5.51 -8.37
C VAL A 129 4.23 4.51 -8.66
N LEU A 130 4.54 3.24 -8.88
CA LEU A 130 3.53 2.19 -9.08
C LEU A 130 2.62 2.04 -7.86
N PHE A 131 3.16 2.11 -6.65
CA PHE A 131 2.39 2.08 -5.43
C PHE A 131 1.45 3.29 -5.31
N MET A 132 1.93 4.49 -5.62
CA MET A 132 1.11 5.71 -5.63
C MET A 132 0.03 5.72 -6.74
N MET A 133 0.29 5.03 -7.84
CA MET A 133 -0.63 4.94 -8.98
C MET A 133 -1.57 3.73 -8.91
N ARG A 134 -1.43 2.86 -7.89
CA ARG A 134 -2.16 1.58 -7.81
C ARG A 134 -3.67 1.74 -8.01
N ASP A 135 -4.29 2.74 -7.37
CA ASP A 135 -5.74 2.95 -7.44
C ASP A 135 -6.17 3.37 -8.85
N ARG A 136 -5.40 4.25 -9.50
CA ARG A 136 -5.64 4.66 -10.89
C ARG A 136 -5.47 3.51 -11.86
N ILE A 137 -4.48 2.64 -11.61
CA ILE A 137 -4.26 1.43 -12.44
C ILE A 137 -5.44 0.48 -12.27
N LEU A 138 -5.89 0.25 -11.04
CA LEU A 138 -7.07 -0.56 -10.74
C LEU A 138 -8.32 -0.02 -11.43
N ASP A 139 -8.59 1.28 -11.32
CA ASP A 139 -9.73 1.93 -11.98
C ASP A 139 -9.68 1.76 -13.50
N ALA A 140 -8.51 1.93 -14.10
CA ALA A 140 -8.33 1.74 -15.53
C ALA A 140 -8.54 0.27 -15.98
N VAL A 141 -8.15 -0.70 -15.14
CA VAL A 141 -8.40 -2.12 -15.37
C VAL A 141 -9.89 -2.42 -15.27
N ILE A 142 -10.53 -2.00 -14.17
CA ILE A 142 -11.97 -2.24 -13.93
C ILE A 142 -12.83 -1.58 -15.02
N ALA A 143 -12.49 -0.36 -15.46
CA ALA A 143 -13.21 0.32 -16.52
C ALA A 143 -13.18 -0.44 -17.87
N LYS A 144 -12.16 -1.27 -18.09
CA LYS A 144 -12.03 -2.11 -19.29
C LYS A 144 -12.62 -3.52 -19.11
N MET A 145 -12.93 -3.92 -17.88
CA MET A 145 -13.57 -5.22 -17.62
C MET A 145 -15.00 -5.21 -18.12
N PRO A 146 -15.41 -6.23 -18.89
CA PRO A 146 -16.78 -6.35 -19.34
C PRO A 146 -17.71 -6.60 -18.13
N THR A 147 -18.94 -6.05 -18.19
CA THR A 147 -19.96 -6.19 -17.12
C THR A 147 -20.45 -7.63 -16.93
N SER A 148 -20.17 -8.52 -17.88
CA SER A 148 -20.41 -9.96 -17.71
C SER A 148 -19.63 -10.57 -16.53
N ILE A 149 -18.50 -9.97 -16.14
CA ILE A 149 -17.74 -10.39 -14.97
C ILE A 149 -18.51 -10.08 -13.68
N ASP A 150 -19.06 -8.87 -13.61
CA ASP A 150 -19.95 -8.49 -12.49
C ASP A 150 -21.15 -9.42 -12.39
N ALA A 151 -21.76 -9.76 -13.53
CA ALA A 151 -22.89 -10.68 -13.57
C ALA A 151 -22.52 -12.07 -13.03
N GLN A 152 -21.35 -12.63 -13.42
CA GLN A 152 -20.89 -13.93 -12.93
C GLN A 152 -20.67 -13.92 -11.40
N ILE A 153 -20.03 -12.86 -10.87
CA ILE A 153 -19.84 -12.71 -9.42
C ILE A 153 -21.19 -12.60 -8.72
N GLY A 154 -22.09 -11.77 -9.26
CA GLY A 154 -23.44 -11.59 -8.74
C GLY A 154 -24.25 -12.89 -8.71
N ASP A 155 -24.13 -13.72 -9.73
CA ASP A 155 -24.81 -15.03 -9.78
C ASP A 155 -24.25 -16.01 -8.75
N LEU A 156 -22.92 -16.03 -8.57
CA LEU A 156 -22.27 -16.83 -7.52
C LEU A 156 -22.76 -16.41 -6.12
N LEU A 157 -22.77 -15.11 -5.84
CA LEU A 157 -23.27 -14.58 -4.57
C LEU A 157 -24.76 -14.93 -4.37
N HIS A 158 -25.59 -14.72 -5.38
CA HIS A 158 -27.01 -15.02 -5.30
C HIS A 158 -27.24 -16.51 -4.97
N ALA A 159 -26.50 -17.41 -5.64
CA ALA A 159 -26.56 -18.85 -5.33
C ALA A 159 -26.12 -19.14 -3.88
N GLN A 160 -25.10 -18.46 -3.38
CA GLN A 160 -24.63 -18.62 -2.01
C GLN A 160 -25.64 -18.08 -0.98
N ILE A 161 -26.28 -16.94 -1.24
CA ILE A 161 -27.36 -16.39 -0.40
C ILE A 161 -28.53 -17.37 -0.31
N LEU A 162 -28.90 -17.97 -1.44
CA LEU A 162 -29.95 -18.98 -1.48
C LEU A 162 -29.63 -20.21 -0.61
N GLN A 163 -28.36 -20.54 -0.44
CA GLN A 163 -27.91 -21.68 0.36
C GLN A 163 -27.68 -21.34 1.84
N SER A 164 -27.21 -20.14 2.15
CA SER A 164 -26.72 -19.76 3.49
C SER A 164 -27.68 -18.93 4.31
N LYS A 165 -28.57 -18.16 3.67
CA LYS A 165 -29.50 -17.24 4.34
C LYS A 165 -30.96 -17.53 3.98
N GLU A 166 -31.87 -17.25 4.92
CA GLU A 166 -33.31 -17.36 4.69
C GLU A 166 -33.79 -16.20 3.80
N LEU A 167 -33.91 -16.48 2.49
CA LEU A 167 -34.45 -15.51 1.54
C LEU A 167 -35.95 -15.32 1.78
N VAL A 168 -36.39 -14.07 1.96
CA VAL A 168 -37.80 -13.69 2.05
C VAL A 168 -38.35 -13.50 0.64
N LYS A 169 -39.27 -14.36 0.24
CA LYS A 169 -39.79 -14.41 -1.15
C LYS A 169 -40.97 -13.47 -1.42
N GLU A 170 -41.76 -13.19 -0.41
CA GLU A 170 -43.04 -12.45 -0.52
C GLU A 170 -43.36 -11.70 0.78
N GLY A 171 -44.24 -10.74 0.71
CA GLY A 171 -44.75 -9.95 1.82
C GLY A 171 -44.41 -8.47 1.70
N PRO A 172 -44.97 -7.64 2.61
CA PRO A 172 -44.81 -6.17 2.58
C PRO A 172 -43.35 -5.70 2.50
N ALA A 173 -42.41 -6.39 3.18
CA ALA A 173 -41.01 -6.10 3.16
C ALA A 173 -40.42 -6.26 1.74
N VAL A 174 -40.73 -7.34 1.04
CA VAL A 174 -40.25 -7.61 -0.31
C VAL A 174 -40.87 -6.65 -1.32
N GLU A 175 -42.16 -6.41 -1.19
CA GLU A 175 -42.90 -5.49 -2.08
C GLU A 175 -42.34 -4.07 -1.99
N ALA A 176 -42.08 -3.59 -0.78
CA ALA A 176 -41.47 -2.27 -0.56
C ALA A 176 -40.09 -2.15 -1.21
N VAL A 177 -39.19 -3.10 -0.96
CA VAL A 177 -37.85 -3.11 -1.51
C VAL A 177 -37.85 -3.17 -3.05
N ARG A 178 -38.73 -4.01 -3.62
CA ARG A 178 -38.91 -4.10 -5.07
C ARG A 178 -39.52 -2.84 -5.68
N ALA A 179 -40.50 -2.22 -5.03
CA ALA A 179 -41.12 -0.97 -5.51
C ALA A 179 -40.10 0.17 -5.58
N VAL A 180 -39.27 0.31 -4.55
CA VAL A 180 -38.14 1.28 -4.55
C VAL A 180 -37.14 0.95 -5.67
N GLY A 181 -36.73 -0.33 -5.78
CA GLY A 181 -35.80 -0.79 -6.80
C GLY A 181 -36.29 -0.52 -8.22
N GLN A 182 -37.57 -0.82 -8.51
CA GLN A 182 -38.20 -0.57 -9.81
C GLN A 182 -38.24 0.93 -10.13
N ARG A 183 -38.52 1.80 -9.15
CA ARG A 183 -38.46 3.26 -9.33
C ARG A 183 -37.07 3.70 -9.72
N PHE A 184 -36.01 3.17 -9.11
CA PHE A 184 -34.65 3.52 -9.47
C PHE A 184 -34.24 3.00 -10.85
N ILE A 185 -34.53 1.74 -11.17
CA ILE A 185 -34.22 1.15 -12.49
C ILE A 185 -34.84 1.99 -13.62
N ALA A 186 -36.08 2.47 -13.45
CA ALA A 186 -36.76 3.30 -14.44
C ALA A 186 -36.06 4.64 -14.73
N HIS A 187 -35.22 5.12 -13.81
CA HIS A 187 -34.53 6.41 -13.90
C HIS A 187 -33.02 6.31 -14.07
N LEU A 188 -32.48 5.07 -14.06
CA LEU A 188 -31.09 4.84 -14.39
C LEU A 188 -30.86 4.98 -15.90
N PRO A 189 -29.68 5.47 -16.36
CA PRO A 189 -29.26 5.31 -17.73
C PRO A 189 -29.29 3.83 -18.11
N LYS A 190 -29.43 3.52 -19.40
CA LYS A 190 -29.40 2.12 -19.88
C LYS A 190 -28.13 1.46 -19.33
N GLN A 191 -28.33 0.44 -18.49
CA GLN A 191 -27.25 -0.27 -17.79
C GLN A 191 -27.15 -1.70 -18.33
N ASP A 192 -25.94 -2.23 -18.31
CA ASP A 192 -25.67 -3.65 -18.58
C ASP A 192 -25.83 -4.52 -17.32
N PHE A 193 -26.31 -3.94 -16.21
CA PHE A 193 -26.56 -4.66 -14.95
C PHE A 193 -27.98 -5.18 -14.85
N ASN A 194 -28.12 -6.43 -14.41
CA ASN A 194 -29.41 -7.04 -14.11
C ASN A 194 -29.73 -6.85 -12.62
N PHE A 195 -30.40 -5.75 -12.27
CA PHE A 195 -30.73 -5.44 -10.89
C PHE A 195 -31.69 -6.45 -10.27
N ARG A 196 -31.29 -7.00 -9.13
CA ARG A 196 -32.07 -7.92 -8.29
C ARG A 196 -32.07 -7.39 -6.87
N PHE A 197 -33.25 -7.12 -6.35
CA PHE A 197 -33.43 -6.61 -4.99
C PHE A 197 -33.99 -7.77 -4.14
N GLU A 198 -33.17 -8.22 -3.19
CA GLU A 198 -33.45 -9.38 -2.36
C GLU A 198 -33.59 -8.97 -0.90
N VAL A 199 -34.52 -9.59 -0.18
CA VAL A 199 -34.67 -9.43 1.25
C VAL A 199 -34.28 -10.74 1.94
N VAL A 200 -33.36 -10.64 2.92
CA VAL A 200 -32.97 -11.80 3.72
C VAL A 200 -33.42 -11.63 5.17
N ASN A 201 -33.83 -12.72 5.77
CA ASN A 201 -34.23 -12.73 7.18
C ASN A 201 -32.94 -12.75 8.05
N ASP A 202 -32.46 -11.55 8.40
CA ASP A 202 -31.30 -11.35 9.21
C ASP A 202 -31.51 -10.16 10.15
N LYS A 203 -31.25 -10.35 11.44
CA LYS A 203 -31.48 -9.34 12.48
C LYS A 203 -30.50 -8.16 12.44
N SER A 204 -29.39 -8.29 11.72
CA SER A 204 -28.44 -7.20 11.59
C SER A 204 -29.05 -6.04 10.79
N VAL A 205 -28.78 -4.83 11.24
CA VAL A 205 -29.18 -3.61 10.53
C VAL A 205 -28.16 -3.40 9.40
N ASN A 206 -28.48 -3.97 8.22
CA ASN A 206 -27.57 -3.92 7.07
C ASN A 206 -28.32 -3.96 5.73
N ALA A 207 -27.68 -3.38 4.71
CA ALA A 207 -27.93 -3.60 3.30
C ALA A 207 -26.57 -3.56 2.59
N PHE A 208 -26.43 -4.23 1.46
CA PHE A 208 -25.21 -4.19 0.69
C PHE A 208 -25.46 -4.45 -0.80
N ALA A 209 -24.59 -3.86 -1.60
CA ALA A 209 -24.55 -4.02 -3.04
C ALA A 209 -23.45 -5.01 -3.45
N ALA A 210 -23.80 -5.96 -4.32
CA ALA A 210 -22.85 -6.87 -4.93
C ALA A 210 -22.67 -6.56 -6.43
N PRO A 211 -21.56 -7.01 -7.05
CA PRO A 211 -21.40 -6.91 -8.49
C PRO A 211 -22.59 -7.52 -9.25
N GLY A 212 -22.82 -7.08 -10.48
CA GLY A 212 -23.88 -7.62 -11.33
C GLY A 212 -25.29 -7.13 -11.02
N GLY A 213 -25.45 -6.24 -10.02
CA GLY A 213 -26.76 -5.65 -9.71
C GLY A 213 -27.53 -6.30 -8.56
N VAL A 214 -26.90 -7.20 -7.81
CA VAL A 214 -27.55 -7.82 -6.63
C VAL A 214 -27.46 -6.87 -5.45
N ILE A 215 -28.65 -6.49 -4.91
CA ILE A 215 -28.76 -5.65 -3.72
C ILE A 215 -29.54 -6.45 -2.68
N VAL A 216 -28.94 -6.62 -1.53
CA VAL A 216 -29.48 -7.40 -0.42
C VAL A 216 -29.87 -6.46 0.72
N VAL A 217 -31.08 -6.61 1.23
CA VAL A 217 -31.59 -5.84 2.37
C VAL A 217 -31.96 -6.81 3.50
N HIS A 218 -31.44 -6.54 4.69
CA HIS A 218 -31.74 -7.33 5.87
C HIS A 218 -33.06 -6.90 6.50
N THR A 219 -33.83 -7.85 7.02
CA THR A 219 -35.06 -7.53 7.78
C THR A 219 -34.78 -6.63 8.98
N GLY A 220 -33.57 -6.73 9.58
CA GLY A 220 -33.14 -5.83 10.66
C GLY A 220 -33.12 -4.38 10.25
N LEU A 221 -32.67 -4.06 9.02
CA LEU A 221 -32.70 -2.69 8.49
C LEU A 221 -34.12 -2.20 8.29
N LEU A 222 -35.01 -3.03 7.70
CA LEU A 222 -36.40 -2.67 7.45
C LEU A 222 -37.18 -2.43 8.74
N ALA A 223 -36.93 -3.23 9.77
CA ALA A 223 -37.53 -3.05 11.09
C ALA A 223 -37.03 -1.79 11.80
N LYS A 224 -35.76 -1.40 11.57
CA LYS A 224 -35.13 -0.24 12.18
C LYS A 224 -35.49 1.06 11.49
N ALA A 225 -35.56 1.09 10.18
CA ALA A 225 -35.86 2.30 9.42
C ALA A 225 -37.24 2.89 9.80
N ALA A 226 -37.27 4.21 10.03
CA ALA A 226 -38.50 4.88 10.49
C ALA A 226 -39.48 5.17 9.35
N SER A 227 -39.02 5.22 8.10
CA SER A 227 -39.87 5.58 6.95
C SER A 227 -39.39 4.96 5.65
N VAL A 228 -40.25 4.96 4.64
CA VAL A 228 -39.88 4.59 3.26
C VAL A 228 -38.74 5.49 2.71
N ASP A 229 -38.69 6.74 3.11
CA ASP A 229 -37.62 7.66 2.64
C ASP A 229 -36.25 7.23 3.13
N GLN A 230 -36.16 6.65 4.35
CA GLN A 230 -34.89 6.08 4.82
C GLN A 230 -34.48 4.87 3.97
N LEU A 231 -35.42 4.00 3.62
CA LEU A 231 -35.17 2.88 2.70
C LEU A 231 -34.74 3.39 1.32
N THR A 232 -35.41 4.39 0.75
CA THR A 232 -35.03 4.96 -0.56
C THR A 232 -33.64 5.58 -0.51
N GLY A 233 -33.30 6.26 0.58
CA GLY A 233 -31.97 6.82 0.80
C GLY A 233 -30.88 5.76 0.81
N VAL A 234 -31.05 4.69 1.59
CA VAL A 234 -30.13 3.56 1.65
C VAL A 234 -30.02 2.87 0.29
N LEU A 235 -31.15 2.52 -0.34
CA LEU A 235 -31.13 1.82 -1.63
C LEU A 235 -30.54 2.68 -2.77
N GLY A 236 -30.75 3.99 -2.76
CA GLY A 236 -30.11 4.91 -3.72
C GLY A 236 -28.59 4.90 -3.59
N HIS A 237 -28.09 4.83 -2.37
CA HIS A 237 -26.67 4.67 -2.06
C HIS A 237 -26.16 3.30 -2.55
N GLU A 238 -26.84 2.20 -2.26
CA GLU A 238 -26.45 0.85 -2.71
C GLU A 238 -26.48 0.70 -4.23
N VAL A 239 -27.50 1.24 -4.91
CA VAL A 239 -27.55 1.25 -6.38
C VAL A 239 -26.36 1.99 -6.97
N THR A 240 -25.87 3.03 -6.29
CA THR A 240 -24.70 3.75 -6.74
C THR A 240 -23.43 2.92 -6.58
N HIS A 241 -23.29 2.14 -5.50
CA HIS A 241 -22.19 1.19 -5.37
C HIS A 241 -22.14 0.19 -6.54
N VAL A 242 -23.30 -0.31 -6.99
CA VAL A 242 -23.37 -1.16 -8.19
C VAL A 242 -22.93 -0.42 -9.43
N THR A 243 -23.54 0.73 -9.72
CA THR A 243 -23.31 1.47 -10.98
C THR A 243 -21.87 2.01 -11.08
N ARG A 244 -21.21 2.25 -9.95
CA ARG A 244 -19.81 2.64 -9.83
C ARG A 244 -18.86 1.44 -9.69
N ARG A 245 -19.40 0.22 -9.64
CA ARG A 245 -18.64 -1.03 -9.52
C ARG A 245 -17.74 -1.08 -8.29
N HIS A 246 -18.15 -0.44 -7.17
CA HIS A 246 -17.33 -0.34 -5.97
C HIS A 246 -17.02 -1.71 -5.37
N SER A 247 -18.01 -2.61 -5.31
CA SER A 247 -17.82 -3.97 -4.80
C SER A 247 -16.87 -4.79 -5.65
N LEU A 248 -16.93 -4.66 -7.01
CA LEU A 248 -15.94 -5.30 -7.88
C LEU A 248 -14.54 -4.74 -7.64
N ARG A 249 -14.43 -3.41 -7.47
CA ARG A 249 -13.15 -2.76 -7.17
C ARG A 249 -12.54 -3.31 -5.88
N GLN A 250 -13.36 -3.47 -4.84
CA GLN A 250 -12.90 -4.03 -3.57
C GLN A 250 -12.45 -5.49 -3.72
N ILE A 251 -13.23 -6.32 -4.41
CA ILE A 251 -12.85 -7.72 -4.70
C ILE A 251 -11.51 -7.77 -5.45
N VAL A 252 -11.34 -6.98 -6.49
CA VAL A 252 -10.10 -6.92 -7.28
C VAL A 252 -8.92 -6.44 -6.41
N TYR A 253 -9.18 -5.52 -5.49
CA TYR A 253 -8.17 -5.03 -4.56
C TYR A 253 -7.73 -6.13 -3.58
N ASP A 254 -8.68 -6.86 -2.99
CA ASP A 254 -8.43 -7.90 -2.01
C ASP A 254 -7.78 -9.15 -2.63
N LEU A 255 -8.20 -9.54 -3.83
CA LEU A 255 -7.60 -10.64 -4.60
C LEU A 255 -6.19 -10.29 -5.11
N GLY A 256 -5.90 -9.01 -5.30
CA GLY A 256 -4.71 -8.52 -5.95
C GLY A 256 -4.73 -8.70 -7.47
N LEU A 257 -3.90 -7.90 -8.15
CA LEU A 257 -3.88 -7.82 -9.61
C LEU A 257 -3.51 -9.17 -10.27
N THR A 258 -2.59 -9.91 -9.68
CA THR A 258 -2.10 -11.20 -10.24
C THR A 258 -3.22 -12.24 -10.30
N THR A 259 -3.94 -12.44 -9.20
CA THR A 259 -5.06 -13.38 -9.11
C THR A 259 -6.20 -12.97 -10.03
N THR A 260 -6.49 -11.67 -10.07
CA THR A 260 -7.49 -11.12 -10.99
C THR A 260 -7.14 -11.36 -12.45
N LEU A 261 -5.88 -11.17 -12.84
CA LEU A 261 -5.43 -11.45 -14.21
C LEU A 261 -5.46 -12.95 -14.53
N GLN A 262 -5.07 -13.81 -13.60
CA GLN A 262 -5.18 -15.27 -13.78
C GLN A 262 -6.64 -15.68 -14.01
N TRP A 263 -7.57 -15.13 -13.25
CA TRP A 263 -9.00 -15.37 -13.44
C TRP A 263 -9.49 -14.92 -14.82
N LEU A 264 -9.14 -13.68 -15.24
CA LEU A 264 -9.50 -13.14 -16.55
C LEU A 264 -8.95 -13.97 -17.72
N LEU A 265 -7.77 -14.56 -17.54
CA LEU A 265 -7.11 -15.40 -18.55
C LEU A 265 -7.59 -16.85 -18.51
N GLY A 266 -8.55 -17.20 -17.65
CA GLY A 266 -9.13 -18.53 -17.55
C GLY A 266 -8.19 -19.57 -16.96
N VAL A 267 -7.24 -19.19 -16.08
CA VAL A 267 -6.35 -20.12 -15.38
C VAL A 267 -7.14 -20.81 -14.25
N PRO A 268 -7.39 -22.13 -14.29
CA PRO A 268 -8.44 -22.76 -13.48
C PRO A 268 -8.07 -23.02 -12.01
N ASP A 269 -6.81 -23.13 -11.64
CA ASP A 269 -6.42 -23.70 -10.36
C ASP A 269 -6.43 -22.69 -9.21
N GLY A 270 -7.37 -22.89 -8.27
CA GLY A 270 -7.45 -22.17 -6.98
C GLY A 270 -8.09 -20.78 -7.02
N VAL A 271 -8.33 -20.21 -8.19
CA VAL A 271 -8.90 -18.85 -8.33
C VAL A 271 -10.40 -18.85 -7.99
N ALA A 272 -11.13 -19.88 -8.40
CA ALA A 272 -12.58 -19.98 -8.14
C ALA A 272 -12.88 -20.04 -6.64
N ASP A 273 -12.11 -20.78 -5.85
CA ASP A 273 -12.29 -20.88 -4.40
C ASP A 273 -11.94 -19.54 -3.71
N THR A 274 -10.93 -18.84 -4.20
CA THR A 274 -10.52 -17.54 -3.68
C THR A 274 -11.59 -16.47 -3.96
N ILE A 275 -12.18 -16.49 -5.15
CA ILE A 275 -13.32 -15.62 -5.50
C ILE A 275 -14.54 -15.97 -4.66
N ALA A 276 -14.86 -17.26 -4.48
CA ALA A 276 -15.96 -17.69 -3.64
C ALA A 276 -15.79 -17.24 -2.17
N GLY A 277 -14.55 -17.26 -1.65
CA GLY A 277 -14.22 -16.71 -0.35
C GLY A 277 -14.47 -15.19 -0.27
N ALA A 278 -13.95 -14.43 -1.22
CA ALA A 278 -14.16 -12.97 -1.29
C ALA A 278 -15.66 -12.62 -1.46
N VAL A 279 -16.41 -13.42 -2.22
CA VAL A 279 -17.87 -13.27 -2.37
C VAL A 279 -18.63 -13.57 -1.07
N ALA A 280 -18.12 -14.52 -0.26
CA ALA A 280 -18.74 -14.83 1.04
C ALA A 280 -18.68 -13.65 2.02
N ASP A 281 -17.67 -12.83 1.93
CA ASP A 281 -17.42 -11.71 2.84
C ASP A 281 -18.01 -10.37 2.36
N LEU A 282 -18.74 -10.36 1.23
CA LEU A 282 -19.30 -9.12 0.64
C LEU A 282 -20.19 -8.32 1.60
N SER A 283 -20.88 -8.99 2.52
CA SER A 283 -21.74 -8.30 3.52
C SER A 283 -20.94 -7.50 4.57
N GLY A 284 -19.63 -7.69 4.62
CA GLY A 284 -18.69 -7.00 5.52
C GLY A 284 -17.71 -6.09 4.80
N LEU A 285 -17.85 -5.88 3.48
CA LEU A 285 -16.92 -5.01 2.74
C LEU A 285 -16.99 -3.57 3.25
N GLU A 286 -15.82 -3.03 3.57
CA GLU A 286 -15.66 -1.61 3.89
C GLU A 286 -15.23 -0.85 2.64
N PHE A 287 -15.91 0.25 2.36
CA PHE A 287 -15.58 1.10 1.22
C PHE A 287 -14.68 2.27 1.64
N SER A 288 -13.84 2.73 0.71
CA SER A 288 -13.03 3.91 0.95
C SER A 288 -13.90 5.17 1.10
N ARG A 289 -13.37 6.20 1.76
CA ARG A 289 -14.10 7.49 1.92
C ARG A 289 -14.47 8.12 0.58
N GLU A 290 -13.65 7.93 -0.44
CA GLU A 290 -13.94 8.40 -1.79
C GLU A 290 -15.11 7.64 -2.40
N GLN A 291 -15.14 6.31 -2.26
CA GLN A 291 -16.25 5.48 -2.75
C GLN A 291 -17.56 5.81 -2.03
N GLU A 292 -17.50 6.04 -0.71
CA GLU A 292 -18.66 6.48 0.07
C GLU A 292 -19.17 7.86 -0.40
N ALA A 293 -18.26 8.82 -0.65
CA ALA A 293 -18.63 10.13 -1.17
C ALA A 293 -19.21 10.08 -2.59
N GLU A 294 -18.73 9.15 -3.43
CA GLU A 294 -19.31 8.89 -4.75
C GLU A 294 -20.69 8.26 -4.64
N ALA A 295 -20.88 7.30 -3.72
CA ALA A 295 -22.16 6.64 -3.48
C ALA A 295 -23.20 7.63 -2.93
N ASP A 296 -22.81 8.50 -2.01
CA ASP A 296 -23.67 9.56 -1.48
C ASP A 296 -24.11 10.54 -2.58
N ARG A 297 -23.17 11.00 -3.41
CA ARG A 297 -23.46 11.94 -4.50
C ARG A 297 -24.36 11.31 -5.55
N GLY A 298 -24.05 10.08 -5.98
CA GLY A 298 -24.84 9.35 -6.96
C GLY A 298 -26.19 8.96 -6.43
N GLY A 299 -26.31 8.60 -5.14
CA GLY A 299 -27.56 8.31 -4.47
C GLY A 299 -28.49 9.52 -4.45
N VAL A 300 -28.01 10.70 -4.06
CA VAL A 300 -28.77 11.96 -4.09
C VAL A 300 -29.20 12.30 -5.52
N GLU A 301 -28.30 12.14 -6.51
CA GLU A 301 -28.63 12.35 -7.92
C GLU A 301 -29.72 11.39 -8.42
N LEU A 302 -29.66 10.13 -8.04
CA LEU A 302 -30.65 9.13 -8.41
C LEU A 302 -32.01 9.40 -7.76
N LEU A 303 -32.04 9.81 -6.49
CA LEU A 303 -33.24 10.22 -5.78
C LEU A 303 -33.92 11.42 -6.47
N GLN A 304 -33.14 12.41 -6.87
CA GLN A 304 -33.63 13.55 -7.65
C GLN A 304 -34.26 13.12 -8.98
N LYS A 305 -33.55 12.28 -9.76
CA LYS A 305 -34.07 11.75 -11.04
C LYS A 305 -35.35 10.93 -10.84
N ALA A 306 -35.39 10.14 -9.78
CA ALA A 306 -36.55 9.31 -9.43
C ALA A 306 -37.69 10.10 -8.75
N ARG A 307 -37.52 11.42 -8.56
CA ARG A 307 -38.45 12.33 -7.88
C ARG A 307 -38.78 11.88 -6.44
N LEU A 308 -37.79 11.34 -5.74
CA LEU A 308 -37.90 10.88 -4.37
C LEU A 308 -37.23 11.84 -3.40
N PRO A 309 -37.66 11.89 -2.11
CA PRO A 309 -37.00 12.71 -1.09
C PRO A 309 -35.56 12.26 -0.86
N ALA A 310 -34.60 13.20 -0.81
CA ALA A 310 -33.18 12.87 -0.63
C ALA A 310 -32.72 12.85 0.83
N THR A 311 -33.55 13.27 1.77
CA THR A 311 -33.18 13.35 3.20
C THR A 311 -33.08 12.01 3.90
N GLY A 312 -33.54 10.94 3.26
CA GLY A 312 -33.71 9.61 3.87
C GLY A 312 -32.42 9.00 4.39
N LEU A 313 -31.34 9.00 3.59
CA LEU A 313 -30.06 8.45 4.03
C LEU A 313 -29.48 9.21 5.23
N LYS A 314 -29.51 10.54 5.18
CA LYS A 314 -29.03 11.38 6.31
C LYS A 314 -29.84 11.09 7.57
N SER A 315 -31.18 11.05 7.48
CA SER A 315 -32.05 10.77 8.63
C SER A 315 -31.85 9.35 9.16
N PHE A 316 -31.53 8.38 8.30
CA PHE A 316 -31.19 7.02 8.73
C PHE A 316 -29.88 6.99 9.54
N PHE A 317 -28.83 7.65 9.08
CA PHE A 317 -27.60 7.79 9.86
C PHE A 317 -27.82 8.45 11.22
N GLU A 318 -28.61 9.51 11.27
CA GLU A 318 -28.98 10.17 12.53
C GLU A 318 -29.77 9.24 13.47
N GLU A 319 -30.63 8.40 12.93
CA GLU A 319 -31.36 7.38 13.69
C GLU A 319 -30.40 6.34 14.29
N LEU A 320 -29.47 5.82 13.48
CA LEU A 320 -28.50 4.84 13.93
C LEU A 320 -27.53 5.43 14.98
N ALA A 321 -27.14 6.71 14.83
CA ALA A 321 -26.26 7.40 15.77
C ALA A 321 -26.92 7.66 17.16
N ARG A 322 -28.23 7.70 17.26
CA ARG A 322 -28.97 7.82 18.52
C ARG A 322 -29.01 6.52 19.32
N ASP A 323 -28.78 5.39 18.66
CA ASP A 323 -28.79 4.08 19.29
C ASP A 323 -27.49 3.89 20.09
N LYS A 324 -27.60 3.83 21.42
CA LYS A 324 -26.45 3.68 22.34
C LYS A 324 -25.98 2.21 22.47
N GLY A 325 -26.54 1.29 21.68
CA GLY A 325 -26.21 -0.13 21.67
C GLY A 325 -24.92 -0.45 20.91
N GLN A 326 -24.84 -1.67 20.39
CA GLN A 326 -23.74 -2.07 19.47
C GLN A 326 -23.84 -1.27 18.18
N VAL A 327 -22.67 -0.93 17.62
CA VAL A 327 -22.60 -0.25 16.32
C VAL A 327 -23.29 -1.12 15.27
N PRO A 328 -24.33 -0.62 14.60
CA PRO A 328 -25.01 -1.37 13.55
C PRO A 328 -24.04 -1.76 12.43
N THR A 329 -24.22 -2.95 11.85
CA THR A 329 -23.35 -3.46 10.78
C THR A 329 -23.27 -2.48 9.60
N PHE A 330 -24.37 -1.82 9.27
CA PHE A 330 -24.41 -0.79 8.23
C PHE A 330 -23.43 0.36 8.50
N LEU A 331 -23.25 0.79 9.74
CA LEU A 331 -22.25 1.83 10.08
C LEU A 331 -20.82 1.30 10.07
N SER A 332 -20.62 0.00 10.22
CA SER A 332 -19.28 -0.60 10.11
C SER A 332 -18.82 -0.67 8.65
N THR A 333 -19.73 -0.99 7.73
CA THR A 333 -19.46 -1.07 6.29
C THR A 333 -19.52 0.30 5.60
N HIS A 334 -20.39 1.20 6.11
CA HIS A 334 -20.60 2.59 5.61
C HIS A 334 -20.42 3.59 6.76
N PRO A 335 -19.19 3.92 7.15
CA PRO A 335 -18.95 4.79 8.28
C PRO A 335 -19.61 6.17 8.11
N ALA A 336 -20.40 6.55 9.11
CA ALA A 336 -21.06 7.85 9.16
C ALA A 336 -20.41 8.70 10.22
N ASP A 337 -19.76 9.78 9.79
CA ASP A 337 -19.22 10.83 10.64
C ASP A 337 -19.94 12.16 10.44
N ALA A 338 -19.65 13.13 11.30
CA ALA A 338 -20.28 14.46 11.21
C ALA A 338 -19.95 15.17 9.87
N GLN A 339 -18.79 14.91 9.31
CA GLN A 339 -18.36 15.47 8.03
C GLN A 339 -19.17 14.91 6.87
N ARG A 340 -19.47 13.60 6.88
CA ARG A 340 -20.30 12.92 5.88
C ARG A 340 -21.73 13.45 5.94
N SER A 341 -22.33 13.55 7.14
CA SER A 341 -23.66 14.14 7.32
C SER A 341 -23.77 15.58 6.82
N ALA A 342 -22.77 16.41 7.10
CA ALA A 342 -22.72 17.77 6.59
C ALA A 342 -22.56 17.83 5.05
N THR A 343 -21.80 16.92 4.49
CA THR A 343 -21.63 16.80 3.03
C THR A 343 -22.92 16.38 2.35
N LEU A 344 -23.64 15.37 2.88
CA LEU A 344 -24.95 14.97 2.39
C LEU A 344 -25.95 16.12 2.41
N GLN A 345 -26.00 16.88 3.53
CA GLN A 345 -26.88 18.04 3.63
C GLN A 345 -26.57 19.09 2.57
N ARG A 346 -25.31 19.39 2.31
CA ARG A 346 -24.88 20.32 1.26
C ARG A 346 -25.25 19.79 -0.13
N LEU A 347 -25.00 18.51 -0.43
CA LEU A 347 -25.34 17.88 -1.70
C LEU A 347 -26.85 17.93 -2.00
N ILE A 348 -27.68 17.79 -0.97
CA ILE A 348 -29.13 17.92 -1.07
C ILE A 348 -29.51 19.38 -1.34
N ALA A 349 -29.01 20.33 -0.53
CA ALA A 349 -29.31 21.74 -0.65
C ALA A 349 -28.88 22.36 -1.99
N GLU A 350 -27.78 21.89 -2.57
CA GLU A 350 -27.32 22.33 -3.90
C GLU A 350 -28.24 21.91 -5.04
N ARG A 351 -29.11 20.91 -4.83
CA ARG A 351 -29.99 20.34 -5.86
C ARG A 351 -31.49 20.64 -5.62
N GLU A 352 -31.90 20.92 -4.41
CA GLU A 352 -33.29 21.28 -4.09
C GLU A 352 -33.62 22.70 -4.56
N PRO A 353 -34.88 23.00 -4.95
CA PRO A 353 -36.04 22.11 -4.91
C PRO A 353 -36.23 21.35 -6.22
N TRP A 354 -36.73 20.11 -6.11
CA TRP A 354 -37.29 19.35 -7.26
C TRP A 354 -38.68 18.82 -6.91
N GLU A 355 -39.43 18.46 -7.94
CA GLU A 355 -40.76 17.86 -7.80
C GLU A 355 -40.62 16.49 -7.15
N ILE A 356 -41.38 16.22 -6.08
CA ILE A 356 -41.38 14.97 -5.35
C ILE A 356 -42.65 14.18 -5.66
N GLU A 357 -42.47 12.94 -6.05
CA GLU A 357 -43.50 11.94 -6.21
C GLU A 357 -43.25 10.77 -5.26
N PRO A 358 -43.71 10.86 -3.98
CA PRO A 358 -43.41 9.87 -2.98
C PRO A 358 -44.03 8.51 -3.31
N LEU A 359 -43.36 7.44 -2.89
CA LEU A 359 -43.91 6.08 -2.98
C LEU A 359 -44.98 5.87 -1.91
N VAL A 360 -46.13 5.36 -2.33
CA VAL A 360 -47.22 5.02 -1.42
C VAL A 360 -47.01 3.59 -0.94
N ILE A 361 -46.40 3.44 0.24
CA ILE A 361 -46.06 2.16 0.88
C ILE A 361 -46.57 2.20 2.31
N ASP A 362 -47.33 1.17 2.74
CA ASP A 362 -47.70 0.99 4.15
C ASP A 362 -46.44 0.58 4.94
N TRP A 363 -45.71 1.60 5.42
CA TRP A 363 -44.44 1.39 6.12
C TRP A 363 -44.61 0.64 7.45
N GLU A 364 -45.75 0.81 8.12
CA GLU A 364 -46.03 0.07 9.35
C GLU A 364 -46.24 -1.42 9.08
N ALA A 365 -46.86 -1.79 7.95
CA ALA A 365 -46.94 -3.17 7.53
C ALA A 365 -45.54 -3.77 7.20
N VAL A 366 -44.65 -2.99 6.55
CA VAL A 366 -43.29 -3.40 6.28
C VAL A 366 -42.52 -3.68 7.57
N ARG A 367 -42.56 -2.74 8.51
CA ARG A 367 -41.87 -2.89 9.81
C ARG A 367 -42.39 -4.07 10.61
N ARG A 368 -43.70 -4.26 10.62
CA ARG A 368 -44.35 -5.38 11.30
C ARG A 368 -43.93 -6.72 10.70
N ASP A 369 -44.01 -6.87 9.37
CA ASP A 369 -43.59 -8.10 8.66
C ASP A 369 -42.10 -8.42 8.96
N ALA A 370 -41.21 -7.44 8.84
CA ALA A 370 -39.78 -7.60 9.15
C ALA A 370 -39.58 -8.02 10.62
N GLY A 371 -40.25 -7.36 11.57
CA GLY A 371 -40.13 -7.65 13.00
C GLY A 371 -40.63 -9.04 13.38
N GLU A 372 -41.75 -9.51 12.78
CA GLU A 372 -42.30 -10.83 13.02
C GLU A 372 -41.38 -11.94 12.50
N ARG A 373 -40.75 -11.75 11.32
CA ARG A 373 -39.77 -12.69 10.76
C ARG A 373 -38.56 -12.86 11.64
N MET A 374 -38.03 -11.76 12.15
CA MET A 374 -36.90 -11.80 13.08
C MET A 374 -37.20 -12.52 14.38
N LYS A 375 -38.42 -12.30 14.97
CA LYS A 375 -38.84 -13.00 16.19
C LYS A 375 -38.99 -14.50 15.95
N LYS A 376 -39.55 -14.91 14.80
CA LYS A 376 -39.71 -16.32 14.43
C LYS A 376 -38.35 -17.01 14.29
N GLN A 377 -37.38 -16.35 13.66
CA GLN A 377 -36.00 -16.86 13.53
C GLN A 377 -35.34 -17.06 14.89
N GLN A 378 -35.42 -16.06 15.79
CA GLN A 378 -34.87 -16.16 17.14
C GLN A 378 -35.47 -17.32 17.93
N GLY A 379 -36.79 -17.53 17.81
CA GLY A 379 -37.47 -18.67 18.45
C GLY A 379 -36.95 -20.01 17.94
N CYS A 380 -36.76 -20.14 16.63
CA CYS A 380 -36.23 -21.34 15.99
C CYS A 380 -34.75 -21.61 16.36
N GLU A 381 -33.92 -20.57 16.45
CA GLU A 381 -32.50 -20.67 16.87
C GLU A 381 -32.42 -21.11 18.35
N ALA A 382 -33.22 -20.51 19.24
CA ALA A 382 -33.27 -20.87 20.66
C ALA A 382 -33.74 -22.32 20.88
N GLU A 383 -34.66 -22.80 20.04
CA GLU A 383 -35.14 -24.18 20.11
C GLU A 383 -34.10 -25.18 19.63
N LYS A 384 -33.37 -24.86 18.55
CA LYS A 384 -32.19 -25.65 18.08
C LYS A 384 -31.09 -25.74 19.13
N GLU A 385 -30.76 -24.63 19.79
CA GLU A 385 -29.79 -24.64 20.90
C GLU A 385 -30.23 -25.52 22.05
N ARG A 386 -31.49 -25.41 22.47
CA ARG A 386 -32.05 -26.27 23.53
C ARG A 386 -31.98 -27.75 23.16
N MET A 387 -32.33 -28.11 21.93
CA MET A 387 -32.26 -29.50 21.44
C MET A 387 -30.81 -29.98 21.34
N GLY A 388 -29.85 -29.11 20.89
CA GLY A 388 -28.42 -29.42 20.86
C GLY A 388 -27.85 -29.67 22.25
N VAL A 389 -28.21 -28.87 23.23
CA VAL A 389 -27.79 -29.06 24.63
C VAL A 389 -28.39 -30.36 25.23
N VAL A 390 -29.67 -30.69 24.91
CA VAL A 390 -30.30 -31.95 25.33
C VAL A 390 -29.61 -33.16 24.69
N ALA A 391 -29.26 -33.08 23.39
CA ALA A 391 -28.54 -34.17 22.70
C ALA A 391 -27.13 -34.39 23.27
N LEU A 392 -26.41 -33.31 23.62
CA LEU A 392 -25.12 -33.39 24.29
C LEU A 392 -25.22 -33.99 25.70
N ARG A 393 -26.26 -33.64 26.47
CA ARG A 393 -26.54 -34.26 27.79
C ARG A 393 -26.83 -35.75 27.69
N ILE A 394 -27.66 -36.16 26.73
CA ILE A 394 -27.97 -37.57 26.50
C ILE A 394 -26.71 -38.36 26.14
N ARG A 395 -25.87 -37.84 25.23
CA ARG A 395 -24.60 -38.48 24.89
C ARG A 395 -23.63 -38.60 26.09
N SER A 396 -23.55 -37.59 26.92
CA SER A 396 -22.72 -37.63 28.13
C SER A 396 -23.19 -38.62 29.19
N THR A 397 -24.52 -38.80 29.29
CA THR A 397 -25.14 -39.76 30.23
C THR A 397 -24.97 -41.21 29.74
N THR A 398 -25.07 -41.45 28.42
CA THR A 398 -24.90 -42.76 27.81
C THR A 398 -23.41 -43.21 27.86
N LEU A 399 -22.46 -42.30 27.74
CA LEU A 399 -21.03 -42.60 27.89
C LEU A 399 -20.63 -42.92 29.34
N ARG A 400 -21.33 -42.37 30.35
CA ARG A 400 -21.13 -42.71 31.75
C ARG A 400 -21.76 -44.06 32.17
N ALA A 401 -22.83 -44.46 31.48
CA ALA A 401 -23.52 -45.74 31.76
C ALA A 401 -22.85 -46.97 31.12
N ASN A 402 -22.03 -46.79 30.07
CA ASN A 402 -21.30 -47.88 29.41
C ASN A 402 -19.81 -48.00 29.84
N GLY A 403 -19.39 -47.28 30.88
CA GLY A 403 -18.04 -47.26 31.44
C GLY A 403 -17.85 -47.89 32.81
N THR A 404 -18.81 -48.79 33.26
CA THR A 404 -18.69 -49.59 34.48
C THR A 404 -18.58 -51.07 34.13
#